data_3fe392abd969e6021425a91769f0f76d
#
_entry.id   3fe392abd969e6021425a91769f0f76d
#
_cell.length_a   1.000
_cell.length_b   1.000
_cell.length_c   1.000
_cell.angle_alpha   90.00
_cell.angle_beta   90.00
_cell.angle_gamma   90.00
#
_symmetry.space_group_name_H-M   'P 1'
#
loop_
_entity.id
_entity.type
_entity.pdbx_description
1 polymer ?
#
loop_
_entity_poly.entity_id
_entity_poly.type
_entity_poly.pdbx_seq_one_letter_code
_entity_poly.pdbx_strand_id
1 'polypeptide(L)'
;RVSNQGRSVAMVARSISELLEQIEGLRQSLTSQPEQGIGGRFQPPRDPAARDRVFYTPDPLGVTGKIAFVFPGSGNHYAGMGRDLFAQWPGILRAQSAHNDFLRQQYQPDVFWRGTRDFKNNHKAMIFGQVSLGTGVSDLVRSFGIEPQVAIGYSLGETASLFSLGAWRDRDLMLERIANSRLFTDELAGDCNAARRAWQLPGKEAVDWVLGVIDRPMKVAKQALKERKKVYPLIANTFQETVVGGNRKAVEKLIAKLECQFIPLEGVTTVHCDVVKEVEKEYRDLHLFNTTPPKGVQFFSGAWGKSYAVSRESAADSVLAQAIDGVDFPAVIEGAYAQGARFFIEMGPGNSCSRMISRILADKPHLARAVCYEGQSAVSLVLRTLGQLVVEGIPVNLDSLYDHGESESAVV
;
A
#
# COMPACT_ATOMS: atom_id res chain seq x y z
N ARG A 1 -24.05 16.97 7.97
CA ARG A 1 -24.33 16.83 6.52
C ARG A 1 -23.72 18.03 5.81
N VAL A 2 -22.63 17.85 5.07
CA VAL A 2 -22.07 18.88 4.20
C VAL A 2 -22.99 18.98 2.99
N SER A 3 -23.58 20.15 2.76
CA SER A 3 -24.45 20.37 1.59
C SER A 3 -23.59 20.34 0.32
N ASN A 4 -24.01 19.57 -0.66
CA ASN A 4 -23.32 19.25 -1.92
C ASN A 4 -23.16 20.41 -2.93
N GLN A 5 -23.28 21.67 -2.53
CA GLN A 5 -23.28 22.83 -3.46
C GLN A 5 -22.36 23.98 -3.05
N GLY A 6 -21.47 23.81 -2.11
CA GLY A 6 -20.55 24.86 -1.65
C GLY A 6 -19.08 24.46 -1.73
N ARG A 7 -18.21 25.43 -2.00
CA ARG A 7 -16.77 25.29 -1.79
C ARG A 7 -16.50 25.02 -0.32
N SER A 8 -15.68 24.01 -0.02
CA SER A 8 -15.37 23.60 1.35
C SER A 8 -13.91 23.92 1.69
N VAL A 9 -13.67 24.21 2.96
CA VAL A 9 -12.34 24.34 3.54
C VAL A 9 -12.18 23.29 4.63
N ALA A 10 -11.02 22.68 4.72
CA ALA A 10 -10.66 21.82 5.83
C ALA A 10 -9.31 22.24 6.42
N MET A 11 -9.24 22.22 7.74
CA MET A 11 -8.04 22.54 8.51
C MET A 11 -7.80 21.47 9.56
N VAL A 12 -6.55 21.10 9.76
CA VAL A 12 -6.12 20.17 10.80
C VAL A 12 -5.08 20.87 11.67
N ALA A 13 -5.51 21.31 12.84
CA ALA A 13 -4.68 22.05 13.78
C ALA A 13 -4.39 21.22 15.05
N ARG A 14 -3.24 21.46 15.67
CA ARG A 14 -2.81 20.84 16.94
C ARG A 14 -3.19 21.68 18.17
N SER A 15 -3.56 22.94 17.94
CA SER A 15 -3.94 23.89 18.98
C SER A 15 -4.88 24.95 18.42
N ILE A 16 -5.56 25.66 19.31
CA ILE A 16 -6.41 26.82 18.94
C ILE A 16 -5.56 27.91 18.29
N SER A 17 -4.37 28.17 18.80
CA SER A 17 -3.45 29.17 18.22
C SER A 17 -3.10 28.84 16.77
N GLU A 18 -2.69 27.57 16.49
CA GLU A 18 -2.41 27.11 15.13
C GLU A 18 -3.65 27.22 14.21
N LEU A 19 -4.85 26.92 14.74
CA LEU A 19 -6.10 27.08 13.98
C LEU A 19 -6.35 28.54 13.58
N LEU A 20 -6.17 29.48 14.51
CA LEU A 20 -6.34 30.91 14.23
C LEU A 20 -5.34 31.41 13.19
N GLU A 21 -4.08 30.99 13.27
CA GLU A 21 -3.05 31.27 12.28
C GLU A 21 -3.43 30.72 10.90
N GLN A 22 -3.91 29.48 10.83
CA GLN A 22 -4.37 28.83 9.58
C GLN A 22 -5.57 29.59 8.98
N ILE A 23 -6.53 30.02 9.79
CA ILE A 23 -7.70 30.81 9.35
C ILE A 23 -7.23 32.13 8.72
N GLU A 24 -6.35 32.86 9.41
CA GLU A 24 -5.88 34.16 8.89
C GLU A 24 -5.05 33.99 7.61
N GLY A 25 -4.14 33.00 7.55
CA GLY A 25 -3.37 32.70 6.34
C GLY A 25 -4.27 32.29 5.17
N LEU A 26 -5.30 31.48 5.42
CA LEU A 26 -6.29 31.13 4.39
C LEU A 26 -7.07 32.35 3.92
N ARG A 27 -7.55 33.20 4.84
CA ARG A 27 -8.28 34.43 4.50
C ARG A 27 -7.46 35.33 3.57
N GLN A 28 -6.18 35.52 3.86
CA GLN A 28 -5.27 36.31 3.02
C GLN A 28 -5.08 35.66 1.63
N SER A 29 -4.92 34.34 1.57
CA SER A 29 -4.78 33.61 0.31
C SER A 29 -6.03 33.71 -0.56
N LEU A 30 -7.21 33.51 -0.01
CA LEU A 30 -8.48 33.61 -0.72
C LEU A 30 -8.79 35.04 -1.18
N THR A 31 -8.38 36.05 -0.41
CA THR A 31 -8.55 37.46 -0.80
C THR A 31 -7.64 37.84 -1.96
N SER A 32 -6.41 37.32 -1.98
CA SER A 32 -5.42 37.64 -3.02
C SER A 32 -5.59 36.79 -4.29
N GLN A 33 -5.98 35.53 -4.17
CA GLN A 33 -6.08 34.57 -5.27
C GLN A 33 -7.26 33.59 -5.04
N PRO A 34 -8.51 34.03 -5.16
CA PRO A 34 -9.69 33.22 -4.81
C PRO A 34 -9.88 31.96 -5.66
N GLU A 35 -9.33 31.93 -6.86
CA GLU A 35 -9.43 30.79 -7.78
C GLU A 35 -8.25 29.81 -7.63
N GLN A 36 -7.30 30.07 -6.76
CA GLN A 36 -6.18 29.17 -6.51
C GLN A 36 -6.52 28.17 -5.40
N GLY A 37 -6.38 26.87 -5.68
CA GLY A 37 -6.51 25.81 -4.68
C GLY A 37 -5.31 25.78 -3.72
N ILE A 38 -5.54 25.26 -2.51
CA ILE A 38 -4.54 25.17 -1.44
C ILE A 38 -4.47 23.73 -0.93
N GLY A 39 -3.26 23.23 -0.79
CA GLY A 39 -2.99 21.90 -0.26
C GLY A 39 -3.35 20.76 -1.22
N GLY A 40 -3.01 19.55 -0.82
CA GLY A 40 -3.30 18.36 -1.58
C GLY A 40 -2.72 18.34 -3.00
N ARG A 41 -3.59 18.32 -4.01
CA ARG A 41 -3.20 18.35 -5.43
C ARG A 41 -2.76 19.72 -5.95
N PHE A 42 -2.92 20.75 -5.14
CA PHE A 42 -2.48 22.13 -5.42
C PHE A 42 -1.18 22.46 -4.68
N GLN A 43 -0.64 23.64 -4.95
CA GLN A 43 0.58 24.05 -4.26
C GLN A 43 0.34 24.19 -2.74
N PRO A 44 1.32 23.78 -1.92
CA PRO A 44 1.22 23.97 -0.49
C PRO A 44 1.13 25.45 -0.15
N PRO A 45 0.49 25.81 0.98
CA PRO A 45 0.49 27.17 1.49
C PRO A 45 1.92 27.73 1.59
N ARG A 46 2.08 29.05 1.43
CA ARG A 46 3.38 29.72 1.59
C ARG A 46 3.94 29.55 3.01
N ASP A 47 3.05 29.48 4.00
CA ASP A 47 3.42 29.18 5.38
C ASP A 47 3.75 27.69 5.56
N PRO A 48 5.00 27.35 5.96
CA PRO A 48 5.39 25.98 6.24
C PRO A 48 4.54 25.30 7.33
N ALA A 49 4.00 26.06 8.30
CA ALA A 49 3.17 25.54 9.38
C ALA A 49 1.81 25.04 8.89
N ALA A 50 1.27 25.69 7.86
CA ALA A 50 0.01 25.30 7.22
C ALA A 50 0.17 24.19 6.18
N ARG A 51 1.43 23.81 5.86
CA ARG A 51 1.73 22.80 4.83
C ARG A 51 1.08 21.47 5.16
N ASP A 52 0.31 20.93 4.19
CA ASP A 52 -0.43 19.68 4.31
C ASP A 52 -1.43 19.65 5.51
N ARG A 53 -1.93 20.83 5.95
CA ARG A 53 -2.89 20.97 7.04
C ARG A 53 -4.09 21.85 6.70
N VAL A 54 -3.94 22.69 5.69
CA VAL A 54 -5.02 23.54 5.16
C VAL A 54 -5.33 23.09 3.76
N PHE A 55 -6.59 22.85 3.48
CA PHE A 55 -7.08 22.35 2.21
C PHE A 55 -8.23 23.20 1.71
N TYR A 56 -8.16 23.57 0.43
CA TYR A 56 -9.21 24.25 -0.30
C TYR A 56 -9.08 23.92 -1.79
N THR A 57 -10.17 23.63 -2.45
CA THR A 57 -10.21 23.49 -3.90
C THR A 57 -11.36 24.27 -4.51
N PRO A 58 -11.09 25.13 -5.51
CA PRO A 58 -12.14 25.79 -6.27
C PRO A 58 -12.87 24.86 -7.24
N ASP A 59 -12.21 23.74 -7.60
CA ASP A 59 -12.68 22.73 -8.56
C ASP A 59 -12.48 21.34 -7.98
N PRO A 60 -13.38 20.88 -7.11
CA PRO A 60 -13.29 19.55 -6.50
C PRO A 60 -13.44 18.45 -7.56
N LEU A 61 -12.68 17.35 -7.40
CA LEU A 61 -12.80 16.15 -8.23
C LEU A 61 -14.19 15.50 -8.11
N GLY A 62 -14.86 15.83 -7.00
CA GLY A 62 -16.26 15.59 -6.78
C GLY A 62 -16.65 14.12 -6.65
N VAL A 63 -17.95 13.92 -6.54
CA VAL A 63 -18.57 12.60 -6.38
C VAL A 63 -18.50 11.71 -7.63
N THR A 64 -17.99 12.22 -8.75
CA THR A 64 -17.84 11.42 -9.99
C THR A 64 -16.55 10.61 -10.01
N GLY A 65 -15.58 10.96 -9.16
CA GLY A 65 -14.33 10.25 -9.02
C GLY A 65 -14.48 9.03 -8.12
N LYS A 66 -14.08 7.84 -8.59
CA LYS A 66 -14.04 6.63 -7.78
C LYS A 66 -12.87 6.68 -6.79
N ILE A 67 -13.08 6.08 -5.63
CA ILE A 67 -12.07 5.88 -4.60
C ILE A 67 -11.40 4.53 -4.84
N ALA A 68 -10.07 4.54 -4.92
CA ALA A 68 -9.23 3.36 -4.97
C ALA A 68 -8.50 3.21 -3.62
N PHE A 69 -8.66 2.06 -2.97
CA PHE A 69 -7.77 1.68 -1.87
C PHE A 69 -6.56 0.96 -2.45
N VAL A 70 -5.38 1.45 -2.07
CA VAL A 70 -4.10 0.97 -2.59
C VAL A 70 -3.31 0.35 -1.44
N PHE A 71 -2.93 -0.90 -1.59
CA PHE A 71 -2.23 -1.66 -0.56
C PHE A 71 -0.76 -1.82 -0.96
N PRO A 72 0.19 -1.33 -0.14
CA PRO A 72 1.61 -1.37 -0.47
C PRO A 72 2.20 -2.78 -0.38
N GLY A 73 3.31 -2.97 -1.07
CA GLY A 73 4.11 -4.19 -1.03
C GLY A 73 4.96 -4.33 0.23
N SER A 74 5.63 -5.47 0.39
CA SER A 74 6.57 -5.71 1.49
C SER A 74 7.70 -4.69 1.51
N GLY A 75 8.33 -4.50 2.69
CA GLY A 75 9.42 -3.55 2.86
C GLY A 75 9.02 -2.14 3.29
N ASN A 76 7.73 -1.87 3.47
CA ASN A 76 7.23 -0.58 3.95
C ASN A 76 6.99 -0.54 5.49
N HIS A 77 7.26 -1.64 6.18
CA HIS A 77 7.11 -1.75 7.63
C HIS A 77 8.11 -0.88 8.38
N TYR A 78 7.73 -0.42 9.57
CA TYR A 78 8.58 0.36 10.47
C TYR A 78 8.21 0.12 11.94
N ALA A 79 9.13 0.50 12.85
CA ALA A 79 8.89 0.37 14.29
C ALA A 79 7.75 1.28 14.75
N GLY A 80 6.79 0.74 15.50
CA GLY A 80 5.63 1.47 16.00
C GLY A 80 4.47 1.60 15.01
N MET A 81 4.56 1.00 13.81
CA MET A 81 3.50 1.10 12.81
C MET A 81 2.13 0.67 13.37
N GLY A 82 1.12 1.53 13.20
CA GLY A 82 -0.26 1.29 13.63
C GLY A 82 -0.53 1.47 15.13
N ARG A 83 0.50 1.49 16.01
CA ARG A 83 0.31 1.57 17.46
C ARG A 83 -0.53 2.76 17.86
N ASP A 84 -0.20 3.95 17.39
CA ASP A 84 -0.89 5.19 17.76
C ASP A 84 -2.30 5.25 17.17
N LEU A 85 -2.52 4.68 15.99
CA LEU A 85 -3.85 4.56 15.37
C LEU A 85 -4.78 3.71 16.24
N PHE A 86 -4.33 2.53 16.61
CA PHE A 86 -5.17 1.61 17.39
C PHE A 86 -5.29 2.00 18.87
N ALA A 87 -4.36 2.80 19.39
CA ALA A 87 -4.54 3.44 20.68
C ALA A 87 -5.65 4.52 20.64
N GLN A 88 -5.74 5.27 19.53
CA GLN A 88 -6.77 6.29 19.32
C GLN A 88 -8.14 5.67 18.99
N TRP A 89 -8.16 4.60 18.19
CA TRP A 89 -9.39 3.90 17.76
C TRP A 89 -9.35 2.40 18.12
N PRO A 90 -9.40 2.06 19.43
CA PRO A 90 -9.27 0.66 19.89
C PRO A 90 -10.44 -0.23 19.44
N GLY A 91 -11.57 0.37 19.08
CA GLY A 91 -12.74 -0.34 18.52
C GLY A 91 -12.41 -1.14 17.27
N ILE A 92 -11.45 -0.69 16.46
CA ILE A 92 -11.02 -1.41 15.26
C ILE A 92 -10.42 -2.78 15.61
N LEU A 93 -9.50 -2.83 16.56
CA LEU A 93 -8.92 -4.10 16.99
C LEU A 93 -9.94 -5.00 17.69
N ARG A 94 -10.87 -4.42 18.49
CA ARG A 94 -11.96 -5.20 19.11
C ARG A 94 -12.86 -5.83 18.06
N ALA A 95 -13.25 -5.09 17.02
CA ALA A 95 -14.07 -5.63 15.95
C ALA A 95 -13.33 -6.75 15.18
N GLN A 96 -12.04 -6.59 14.92
CA GLN A 96 -11.24 -7.62 14.24
C GLN A 96 -11.03 -8.87 15.11
N SER A 97 -10.89 -8.73 16.44
CA SER A 97 -10.73 -9.86 17.36
C SER A 97 -11.97 -10.75 17.45
N ALA A 98 -13.15 -10.22 17.12
CA ALA A 98 -14.37 -11.02 17.04
C ALA A 98 -14.36 -12.07 15.93
N HIS A 99 -13.44 -11.96 14.96
CA HIS A 99 -13.36 -12.82 13.78
C HIS A 99 -11.96 -13.42 13.55
N ASN A 100 -11.02 -13.21 14.47
CA ASN A 100 -9.64 -13.71 14.37
C ASN A 100 -9.14 -14.13 15.75
N ASP A 101 -8.95 -15.42 15.96
CA ASP A 101 -8.48 -15.98 17.23
C ASP A 101 -7.00 -15.66 17.48
N PHE A 102 -6.22 -15.51 16.40
CA PHE A 102 -4.78 -15.27 16.44
C PHE A 102 -4.38 -13.83 16.04
N LEU A 103 -5.25 -12.85 16.32
CA LEU A 103 -5.03 -11.45 15.94
C LEU A 103 -3.67 -10.91 16.43
N ARG A 104 -3.23 -11.28 17.64
CA ARG A 104 -1.91 -10.88 18.17
C ARG A 104 -0.77 -11.39 17.29
N GLN A 105 -0.84 -12.66 16.83
CA GLN A 105 0.17 -13.24 15.95
C GLN A 105 0.16 -12.61 14.56
N GLN A 106 -0.97 -12.07 14.12
CA GLN A 106 -1.08 -11.36 12.87
C GLN A 106 -0.48 -9.95 12.95
N TYR A 107 -0.74 -9.18 14.02
CA TYR A 107 -0.21 -7.83 14.20
C TYR A 107 1.24 -7.77 14.67
N GLN A 108 1.77 -8.84 15.23
CA GLN A 108 3.16 -8.94 15.71
C GLN A 108 3.59 -7.77 16.64
N PRO A 109 2.81 -7.44 17.72
CA PRO A 109 3.09 -6.28 18.56
C PRO A 109 4.44 -6.35 19.26
N ASP A 110 4.94 -7.55 19.55
CA ASP A 110 6.25 -7.73 20.18
C ASP A 110 7.38 -7.33 19.22
N VAL A 111 7.19 -7.46 17.92
CA VAL A 111 8.12 -7.06 16.87
C VAL A 111 8.00 -5.56 16.57
N PHE A 112 6.78 -5.07 16.32
CA PHE A 112 6.60 -3.71 15.81
C PHE A 112 6.37 -2.67 16.90
N TRP A 113 5.73 -3.00 18.05
CA TRP A 113 5.34 -2.01 19.04
C TRP A 113 6.27 -1.92 20.26
N ARG A 114 7.11 -2.94 20.52
CA ARG A 114 8.03 -2.99 21.65
C ARG A 114 9.48 -2.56 21.33
N GLY A 115 9.75 -2.11 20.11
CA GLY A 115 11.00 -1.40 19.81
C GLY A 115 12.17 -2.27 19.37
N THR A 116 12.00 -3.53 19.03
CA THR A 116 13.05 -4.30 18.34
C THR A 116 13.11 -3.83 16.88
N ARG A 117 14.26 -3.23 16.49
CA ARG A 117 14.46 -2.75 15.11
C ARG A 117 15.03 -3.81 14.16
N ASP A 118 15.20 -5.04 14.60
CA ASP A 118 15.74 -6.12 13.78
C ASP A 118 14.62 -6.88 13.08
N PHE A 119 14.19 -6.33 11.95
CA PHE A 119 13.19 -6.96 11.09
C PHE A 119 13.81 -7.80 9.98
N LYS A 120 15.13 -7.70 9.75
CA LYS A 120 15.80 -8.11 8.49
C LYS A 120 15.60 -9.57 8.10
N ASN A 121 15.38 -10.44 9.08
CA ASN A 121 15.27 -11.88 8.85
C ASN A 121 13.90 -12.46 9.26
N ASN A 122 12.93 -11.61 9.63
CA ASN A 122 11.61 -12.08 10.07
C ASN A 122 10.54 -11.84 9.00
N HIS A 123 10.69 -12.51 7.85
CA HIS A 123 9.74 -12.37 6.72
C HIS A 123 8.29 -12.66 7.12
N LYS A 124 8.04 -13.63 8.01
CA LYS A 124 6.69 -13.92 8.50
C LYS A 124 6.09 -12.73 9.24
N ALA A 125 6.83 -12.13 10.18
CA ALA A 125 6.35 -10.96 10.91
C ALA A 125 6.10 -9.77 9.96
N MET A 126 6.99 -9.55 8.98
CA MET A 126 6.81 -8.49 7.98
C MET A 126 5.55 -8.69 7.15
N ILE A 127 5.30 -9.91 6.66
CA ILE A 127 4.11 -10.24 5.87
C ILE A 127 2.85 -9.99 6.70
N PHE A 128 2.76 -10.62 7.88
CA PHE A 128 1.55 -10.55 8.70
C PHE A 128 1.30 -9.16 9.28
N GLY A 129 2.33 -8.52 9.83
CA GLY A 129 2.19 -7.18 10.40
C GLY A 129 1.74 -6.15 9.37
N GLN A 130 2.23 -6.26 8.15
CA GLN A 130 1.86 -5.33 7.09
C GLN A 130 0.44 -5.58 6.55
N VAL A 131 0.06 -6.84 6.31
CA VAL A 131 -1.31 -7.19 5.89
C VAL A 131 -2.33 -6.79 6.96
N SER A 132 -2.04 -7.09 8.23
CA SER A 132 -2.94 -6.77 9.35
C SER A 132 -3.08 -5.26 9.54
N LEU A 133 -1.98 -4.50 9.45
CA LEU A 133 -2.06 -3.04 9.49
C LEU A 133 -2.91 -2.50 8.33
N GLY A 134 -2.68 -2.99 7.10
CA GLY A 134 -3.48 -2.59 5.94
C GLY A 134 -4.97 -2.86 6.14
N THR A 135 -5.32 -4.00 6.72
CA THR A 135 -6.71 -4.33 7.07
C THR A 135 -7.26 -3.38 8.13
N GLY A 136 -6.52 -3.15 9.23
CA GLY A 136 -6.98 -2.25 10.30
C GLY A 136 -7.11 -0.80 9.84
N VAL A 137 -6.20 -0.31 9.00
CA VAL A 137 -6.28 1.03 8.41
C VAL A 137 -7.46 1.13 7.44
N SER A 138 -7.72 0.09 6.64
CA SER A 138 -8.88 0.01 5.75
C SER A 138 -10.19 0.08 6.55
N ASP A 139 -10.31 -0.71 7.63
CA ASP A 139 -11.49 -0.70 8.50
C ASP A 139 -11.67 0.67 9.16
N LEU A 140 -10.58 1.31 9.60
CA LEU A 140 -10.62 2.65 10.18
C LEU A 140 -11.12 3.69 9.17
N VAL A 141 -10.58 3.71 7.95
CA VAL A 141 -10.98 4.69 6.93
C VAL A 141 -12.45 4.46 6.52
N ARG A 142 -12.88 3.20 6.44
CA ARG A 142 -14.27 2.83 6.15
C ARG A 142 -15.24 3.22 7.27
N SER A 143 -14.80 3.23 8.53
CA SER A 143 -15.64 3.70 9.66
C SER A 143 -16.04 5.18 9.53
N PHE A 144 -15.31 5.96 8.73
CA PHE A 144 -15.69 7.33 8.34
C PHE A 144 -16.60 7.40 7.10
N GLY A 145 -17.16 6.27 6.66
CA GLY A 145 -18.08 6.21 5.50
C GLY A 145 -17.37 6.24 4.15
N ILE A 146 -16.06 6.04 4.10
CA ILE A 146 -15.27 6.06 2.87
C ILE A 146 -15.17 4.63 2.32
N GLU A 147 -15.95 4.32 1.30
CA GLU A 147 -15.97 2.99 0.69
C GLU A 147 -15.27 2.99 -0.67
N PRO A 148 -14.34 2.05 -0.92
CA PRO A 148 -13.65 1.96 -2.20
C PRO A 148 -14.51 1.33 -3.28
N GLN A 149 -14.38 1.80 -4.50
CA GLN A 149 -14.90 1.17 -5.71
C GLN A 149 -13.81 0.41 -6.48
N VAL A 150 -12.54 0.64 -6.12
CA VAL A 150 -11.38 0.01 -6.75
C VAL A 150 -10.42 -0.48 -5.67
N ALA A 151 -9.90 -1.69 -5.84
CA ALA A 151 -8.87 -2.29 -5.02
C ALA A 151 -7.61 -2.51 -5.85
N ILE A 152 -6.48 -1.98 -5.38
CA ILE A 152 -5.18 -2.10 -6.03
C ILE A 152 -4.18 -2.64 -5.01
N GLY A 153 -3.46 -3.70 -5.37
CA GLY A 153 -2.36 -4.21 -4.58
C GLY A 153 -1.03 -4.08 -5.32
N TYR A 154 0.00 -3.67 -4.62
CA TYR A 154 1.37 -3.71 -5.10
C TYR A 154 2.08 -4.89 -4.43
N SER A 155 2.46 -5.93 -5.17
CA SER A 155 3.11 -7.13 -4.62
C SER A 155 2.27 -7.77 -3.50
N LEU A 156 2.79 -7.91 -2.29
CA LEU A 156 2.05 -8.37 -1.10
C LEU A 156 0.71 -7.65 -0.89
N GLY A 157 0.62 -6.41 -1.36
CA GLY A 157 -0.60 -5.60 -1.29
C GLY A 157 -1.79 -6.22 -2.00
N GLU A 158 -1.60 -7.08 -3.01
CA GLU A 158 -2.71 -7.76 -3.66
C GLU A 158 -3.40 -8.75 -2.70
N THR A 159 -2.63 -9.55 -1.98
CA THR A 159 -3.13 -10.39 -0.88
C THR A 159 -3.78 -9.55 0.23
N ALA A 160 -3.14 -8.44 0.62
CA ALA A 160 -3.68 -7.53 1.62
C ALA A 160 -5.05 -6.96 1.19
N SER A 161 -5.22 -6.58 -0.08
CA SER A 161 -6.47 -6.05 -0.60
C SER A 161 -7.62 -7.04 -0.52
N LEU A 162 -7.36 -8.32 -0.82
CA LEU A 162 -8.36 -9.39 -0.77
C LEU A 162 -8.86 -9.65 0.65
N PHE A 163 -7.98 -9.62 1.64
CA PHE A 163 -8.35 -9.72 3.05
C PHE A 163 -9.03 -8.45 3.57
N SER A 164 -8.46 -7.29 3.31
CA SER A 164 -8.94 -6.01 3.84
C SER A 164 -10.33 -5.64 3.37
N LEU A 165 -10.69 -6.05 2.15
CA LEU A 165 -12.02 -5.78 1.58
C LEU A 165 -12.98 -6.97 1.67
N GLY A 166 -12.59 -8.01 2.41
CA GLY A 166 -13.44 -9.14 2.78
C GLY A 166 -13.73 -10.12 1.66
N ALA A 167 -12.98 -10.07 0.53
CA ALA A 167 -13.01 -11.13 -0.48
C ALA A 167 -12.51 -12.45 0.11
N TRP A 168 -11.45 -12.37 0.90
CA TRP A 168 -10.96 -13.43 1.80
C TRP A 168 -11.22 -13.03 3.24
N ARG A 169 -11.69 -13.96 4.08
CA ARG A 169 -12.06 -13.64 5.47
C ARG A 169 -11.19 -14.31 6.52
N ASP A 170 -10.61 -15.45 6.19
CA ASP A 170 -9.91 -16.32 7.13
C ASP A 170 -8.41 -16.05 7.16
N ARG A 171 -8.01 -15.02 7.92
CA ARG A 171 -6.59 -14.68 8.13
C ARG A 171 -5.89 -15.68 9.05
N ASP A 172 -6.63 -16.32 9.94
CA ASP A 172 -6.08 -17.37 10.82
C ASP A 172 -5.66 -18.59 10.01
N LEU A 173 -6.45 -18.99 9.02
CA LEU A 173 -6.06 -20.04 8.07
C LEU A 173 -4.81 -19.64 7.26
N MET A 174 -4.67 -18.37 6.84
CA MET A 174 -3.44 -17.93 6.17
C MET A 174 -2.23 -18.03 7.11
N LEU A 175 -2.40 -17.65 8.39
CA LEU A 175 -1.36 -17.77 9.40
C LEU A 175 -0.91 -19.24 9.55
N GLU A 176 -1.85 -20.16 9.66
CA GLU A 176 -1.59 -21.60 9.73
C GLU A 176 -0.87 -22.12 8.48
N ARG A 177 -1.37 -21.79 7.29
CA ARG A 177 -0.76 -22.22 6.02
C ARG A 177 0.67 -21.72 5.86
N ILE A 178 0.95 -20.44 6.17
CA ILE A 178 2.32 -19.88 6.10
C ILE A 178 3.20 -20.50 7.19
N ALA A 179 2.66 -20.79 8.39
CA ALA A 179 3.43 -21.43 9.45
C ALA A 179 3.93 -22.82 9.02
N ASN A 180 3.10 -23.56 8.28
CA ASN A 180 3.38 -24.90 7.77
C ASN A 180 4.09 -24.92 6.41
N SER A 181 4.28 -23.76 5.78
CA SER A 181 4.94 -23.65 4.48
C SER A 181 6.42 -23.28 4.61
N ARG A 182 7.23 -23.79 3.69
CA ARG A 182 8.64 -23.41 3.53
C ARG A 182 8.86 -22.31 2.49
N LEU A 183 7.79 -21.83 1.84
CA LEU A 183 7.89 -20.84 0.75
C LEU A 183 8.67 -19.59 1.15
N PHE A 184 8.39 -19.03 2.35
CA PHE A 184 9.00 -17.77 2.80
C PHE A 184 10.09 -17.96 3.87
N THR A 185 10.55 -19.19 4.08
CA THR A 185 11.69 -19.48 4.96
C THR A 185 12.88 -20.04 4.20
N ASP A 186 12.65 -20.93 3.23
CA ASP A 186 13.70 -21.70 2.57
C ASP A 186 13.66 -21.61 1.05
N GLU A 187 12.45 -21.49 0.45
CA GLU A 187 12.30 -21.60 -1.01
C GLU A 187 12.48 -20.25 -1.70
N LEU A 188 11.69 -19.24 -1.32
CA LEU A 188 11.69 -17.92 -1.96
C LEU A 188 12.39 -16.85 -1.11
N ALA A 189 12.77 -17.18 0.12
CA ALA A 189 13.55 -16.36 1.03
C ALA A 189 14.56 -17.26 1.77
N GLY A 190 15.36 -16.71 2.66
CA GLY A 190 16.40 -17.45 3.38
C GLY A 190 17.41 -18.08 2.42
N ASP A 191 17.43 -19.41 2.34
CA ASP A 191 18.33 -20.16 1.46
C ASP A 191 18.03 -20.01 -0.04
N CYS A 192 16.83 -19.48 -0.40
CA CYS A 192 16.37 -19.26 -1.77
C CYS A 192 16.51 -20.54 -2.65
N ASN A 193 16.03 -21.68 -2.15
CA ASN A 193 16.22 -22.98 -2.81
C ASN A 193 15.56 -23.07 -4.19
N ALA A 194 14.44 -22.36 -4.42
CA ALA A 194 13.83 -22.22 -5.74
C ALA A 194 14.81 -21.57 -6.73
N ALA A 195 15.47 -20.48 -6.35
CA ALA A 195 16.49 -19.85 -7.21
C ALA A 195 17.71 -20.75 -7.43
N ARG A 196 18.12 -21.54 -6.41
CA ARG A 196 19.19 -22.52 -6.54
C ARG A 196 18.87 -23.55 -7.63
N ARG A 197 17.64 -24.09 -7.64
CA ARG A 197 17.19 -25.06 -8.66
C ARG A 197 17.11 -24.41 -10.04
N ALA A 198 16.44 -23.27 -10.14
CA ALA A 198 16.30 -22.53 -11.41
C ALA A 198 17.66 -22.15 -12.02
N TRP A 199 18.66 -21.87 -11.19
CA TRP A 199 20.01 -21.52 -11.64
C TRP A 199 20.95 -22.73 -11.80
N GLN A 200 20.49 -23.94 -11.46
CA GLN A 200 21.28 -25.17 -11.50
C GLN A 200 22.61 -25.04 -10.74
N LEU A 201 22.57 -24.42 -9.54
CA LEU A 201 23.79 -24.26 -8.74
C LEU A 201 24.23 -25.59 -8.13
N PRO A 202 25.53 -25.92 -8.21
CA PRO A 202 26.04 -27.17 -7.69
C PRO A 202 26.09 -27.18 -6.16
N GLY A 203 25.80 -28.36 -5.57
CA GLY A 203 25.99 -28.64 -4.17
C GLY A 203 25.29 -27.64 -3.22
N LYS A 204 26.03 -27.12 -2.23
CA LYS A 204 25.54 -26.15 -1.22
C LYS A 204 25.98 -24.71 -1.52
N GLU A 205 26.24 -24.37 -2.77
CA GLU A 205 26.60 -23.00 -3.15
C GLU A 205 25.49 -22.04 -2.72
N ALA A 206 25.83 -20.96 -1.99
CA ALA A 206 24.86 -19.99 -1.51
C ALA A 206 24.28 -19.17 -2.68
N VAL A 207 22.97 -18.88 -2.61
CA VAL A 207 22.32 -17.98 -3.55
C VAL A 207 22.60 -16.54 -3.12
N ASP A 208 23.50 -15.86 -3.84
CA ASP A 208 23.78 -14.44 -3.62
C ASP A 208 22.80 -13.58 -4.43
N TRP A 209 21.59 -13.43 -3.87
CA TRP A 209 20.52 -12.64 -4.48
C TRP A 209 20.53 -11.21 -3.95
N VAL A 210 20.46 -10.25 -4.86
CA VAL A 210 20.23 -8.84 -4.55
C VAL A 210 19.04 -8.32 -5.34
N LEU A 211 18.36 -7.31 -4.80
CA LEU A 211 17.32 -6.59 -5.50
C LEU A 211 17.41 -5.09 -5.19
N GLY A 212 16.93 -4.27 -6.12
CA GLY A 212 16.90 -2.84 -5.96
C GLY A 212 16.20 -2.13 -7.11
N VAL A 213 15.99 -0.83 -6.95
CA VAL A 213 15.36 0.03 -7.95
C VAL A 213 16.43 0.64 -8.85
N ILE A 214 16.21 0.59 -10.16
CA ILE A 214 16.99 1.32 -11.16
C ILE A 214 16.15 2.45 -11.77
N ASP A 215 16.78 3.56 -12.10
CA ASP A 215 16.19 4.72 -12.78
C ASP A 215 16.10 4.51 -14.30
N ARG A 216 15.59 3.37 -14.72
CA ARG A 216 15.40 3.00 -16.13
C ARG A 216 14.04 2.36 -16.34
N PRO A 217 13.38 2.64 -17.50
CA PRO A 217 12.13 1.98 -17.88
C PRO A 217 12.26 0.45 -17.96
N MET A 218 11.18 -0.26 -17.62
CA MET A 218 11.08 -1.72 -17.73
C MET A 218 11.49 -2.24 -19.13
N LYS A 219 11.10 -1.54 -20.21
CA LYS A 219 11.46 -1.91 -21.58
C LYS A 219 12.98 -1.89 -21.80
N VAL A 220 13.68 -0.90 -21.25
CA VAL A 220 15.15 -0.78 -21.35
C VAL A 220 15.83 -1.88 -20.55
N ALA A 221 15.34 -2.17 -19.33
CA ALA A 221 15.85 -3.26 -18.52
C ALA A 221 15.68 -4.62 -19.23
N LYS A 222 14.49 -4.93 -19.78
CA LYS A 222 14.23 -6.15 -20.55
C LYS A 222 15.13 -6.29 -21.77
N GLN A 223 15.36 -5.22 -22.52
CA GLN A 223 16.25 -5.24 -23.69
C GLN A 223 17.71 -5.53 -23.31
N ALA A 224 18.19 -4.95 -22.21
CA ALA A 224 19.55 -5.19 -21.74
C ALA A 224 19.78 -6.63 -21.25
N LEU A 225 18.70 -7.35 -20.90
CA LEU A 225 18.71 -8.70 -20.31
C LEU A 225 18.49 -9.84 -21.31
N LYS A 226 18.23 -9.58 -22.62
CA LYS A 226 17.89 -10.61 -23.62
C LYS A 226 18.85 -11.82 -23.67
N GLU A 227 20.08 -11.67 -23.21
CA GLU A 227 21.09 -12.73 -23.23
C GLU A 227 21.58 -13.14 -21.83
N ARG A 228 20.96 -12.61 -20.75
CA ARG A 228 21.47 -12.80 -19.38
C ARG A 228 20.57 -13.71 -18.57
N LYS A 229 21.14 -14.81 -18.09
CA LYS A 229 20.56 -15.68 -17.08
C LYS A 229 20.86 -15.15 -15.67
N LYS A 230 20.00 -15.44 -14.70
CA LYS A 230 20.18 -15.12 -13.26
C LYS A 230 20.01 -13.63 -12.87
N VAL A 231 19.39 -12.80 -13.73
CA VAL A 231 18.97 -11.44 -13.40
C VAL A 231 17.64 -11.13 -14.08
N TYR A 232 16.74 -10.49 -13.37
CA TYR A 232 15.34 -10.35 -13.74
C TYR A 232 14.86 -8.92 -13.58
N PRO A 233 14.06 -8.39 -14.51
CA PRO A 233 13.26 -7.20 -14.30
C PRO A 233 11.96 -7.63 -13.60
N LEU A 234 11.80 -7.24 -12.35
CA LEU A 234 10.78 -7.76 -11.43
C LEU A 234 9.49 -6.96 -11.48
N ILE A 235 9.58 -5.63 -11.30
CA ILE A 235 8.43 -4.73 -11.20
C ILE A 235 8.71 -3.44 -11.96
N ALA A 236 7.76 -2.99 -12.79
CA ALA A 236 7.71 -1.61 -13.25
C ALA A 236 7.05 -0.76 -12.14
N ASN A 237 7.83 0.11 -11.48
CA ASN A 237 7.32 1.02 -10.45
C ASN A 237 6.63 2.24 -11.06
N THR A 238 7.28 2.82 -12.04
CA THR A 238 6.79 3.96 -12.81
C THR A 238 7.23 3.79 -14.27
N PHE A 239 6.92 4.76 -15.13
CA PHE A 239 7.43 4.74 -16.51
C PHE A 239 8.96 4.85 -16.60
N GLN A 240 9.64 5.28 -15.53
CA GLN A 240 11.08 5.54 -15.50
C GLN A 240 11.83 4.71 -14.44
N GLU A 241 11.13 3.94 -13.61
CA GLU A 241 11.74 3.19 -12.52
C GLU A 241 11.33 1.72 -12.58
N THR A 242 12.33 0.83 -12.46
CA THR A 242 12.13 -0.63 -12.48
C THR A 242 12.85 -1.27 -11.30
N VAL A 243 12.18 -2.20 -10.61
CA VAL A 243 12.83 -3.10 -9.67
C VAL A 243 13.51 -4.22 -10.46
N VAL A 244 14.79 -4.42 -10.21
CA VAL A 244 15.57 -5.53 -10.76
C VAL A 244 16.15 -6.37 -9.64
N GLY A 245 16.30 -7.68 -9.87
CA GLY A 245 16.90 -8.56 -8.88
C GLY A 245 17.53 -9.78 -9.53
N GLY A 246 18.31 -10.51 -8.74
CA GLY A 246 19.00 -11.70 -9.19
C GLY A 246 20.38 -11.86 -8.58
N ASN A 247 21.24 -12.66 -9.22
CA ASN A 247 22.61 -12.85 -8.77
C ASN A 247 23.37 -11.52 -8.73
N ARG A 248 24.02 -11.21 -7.61
CA ARG A 248 24.75 -9.94 -7.37
C ARG A 248 25.63 -9.54 -8.55
N LYS A 249 26.53 -10.42 -8.99
CA LYS A 249 27.43 -10.11 -10.09
C LYS A 249 26.70 -9.84 -11.42
N ALA A 250 25.57 -10.49 -11.64
CA ALA A 250 24.76 -10.27 -12.84
C ALA A 250 24.01 -8.93 -12.77
N VAL A 251 23.51 -8.55 -11.59
CA VAL A 251 22.87 -7.24 -11.34
C VAL A 251 23.91 -6.12 -11.50
N GLU A 252 25.10 -6.24 -10.90
CA GLU A 252 26.18 -5.26 -11.04
C GLU A 252 26.59 -5.04 -12.52
N LYS A 253 26.67 -6.12 -13.30
CA LYS A 253 26.92 -6.05 -14.76
C LYS A 253 25.79 -5.35 -15.51
N LEU A 254 24.54 -5.52 -15.08
CA LEU A 254 23.39 -4.84 -15.67
C LEU A 254 23.47 -3.32 -15.39
N ILE A 255 23.74 -2.93 -14.13
CA ILE A 255 23.87 -1.55 -13.70
C ILE A 255 24.98 -0.86 -14.49
N ALA A 256 26.16 -1.48 -14.57
CA ALA A 256 27.29 -0.96 -15.36
C ALA A 256 26.95 -0.80 -16.85
N LYS A 257 26.24 -1.79 -17.44
CA LYS A 257 25.80 -1.72 -18.85
C LYS A 257 24.81 -0.60 -19.11
N LEU A 258 23.91 -0.33 -18.15
CA LEU A 258 22.87 0.70 -18.28
C LEU A 258 23.34 2.08 -17.82
N GLU A 259 24.51 2.17 -17.20
CA GLU A 259 25.03 3.41 -16.58
C GLU A 259 23.95 4.10 -15.74
N CYS A 260 23.30 3.33 -14.85
CA CYS A 260 22.13 3.77 -14.10
C CYS A 260 22.39 3.78 -12.59
N GLN A 261 21.55 4.50 -11.85
CA GLN A 261 21.53 4.44 -10.39
C GLN A 261 20.90 3.12 -9.94
N PHE A 262 21.37 2.59 -8.83
CA PHE A 262 20.79 1.42 -8.17
C PHE A 262 20.60 1.72 -6.69
N ILE A 263 19.35 1.66 -6.25
CA ILE A 263 18.97 1.83 -4.86
C ILE A 263 18.61 0.45 -4.31
N PRO A 264 19.44 -0.15 -3.44
CA PRO A 264 19.17 -1.49 -2.92
C PRO A 264 17.91 -1.49 -2.06
N LEU A 265 17.17 -2.58 -2.11
CA LEU A 265 16.03 -2.86 -1.26
C LEU A 265 16.41 -3.93 -0.24
N GLU A 266 15.89 -3.80 0.99
CA GLU A 266 16.04 -4.80 2.04
C GLU A 266 14.90 -5.83 2.01
N GLY A 267 15.09 -6.98 2.65
CA GLY A 267 14.05 -8.02 2.73
C GLY A 267 13.95 -8.85 1.46
N VAL A 268 15.02 -9.56 1.14
CA VAL A 268 15.14 -10.36 -0.08
C VAL A 268 14.08 -11.46 -0.17
N THR A 269 13.27 -11.41 -1.23
CA THR A 269 12.47 -12.56 -1.72
C THR A 269 12.70 -12.71 -3.21
N THR A 270 12.72 -13.97 -3.70
CA THR A 270 12.99 -14.30 -5.10
C THR A 270 11.69 -14.45 -5.90
N VAL A 271 10.75 -13.52 -5.68
CA VAL A 271 9.46 -13.45 -6.38
C VAL A 271 9.49 -12.45 -7.53
N HIS A 272 8.41 -12.40 -8.30
CA HIS A 272 8.20 -11.54 -9.46
C HIS A 272 9.06 -11.94 -10.68
N CYS A 273 9.42 -13.23 -10.75
CA CYS A 273 10.14 -13.79 -11.87
C CYS A 273 9.89 -15.30 -11.98
N ASP A 274 10.40 -15.90 -13.05
CA ASP A 274 10.20 -17.31 -13.38
C ASP A 274 10.80 -18.31 -12.37
N VAL A 275 11.61 -17.85 -11.42
CA VAL A 275 12.08 -18.66 -10.28
C VAL A 275 10.91 -19.25 -9.49
N VAL A 276 9.78 -18.54 -9.40
CA VAL A 276 8.59 -19.02 -8.69
C VAL A 276 7.98 -20.28 -9.32
N LYS A 277 8.24 -20.56 -10.60
CA LYS A 277 7.79 -21.78 -11.28
C LYS A 277 8.29 -23.07 -10.62
N GLU A 278 9.43 -23.00 -9.92
CA GLU A 278 9.96 -24.12 -9.14
C GLU A 278 9.06 -24.54 -7.96
N VAL A 279 8.16 -23.65 -7.53
CA VAL A 279 7.23 -23.82 -6.41
C VAL A 279 5.80 -23.36 -6.76
N GLU A 280 5.47 -23.32 -8.05
CA GLU A 280 4.22 -22.76 -8.59
C GLU A 280 2.98 -23.35 -7.92
N LYS A 281 2.93 -24.69 -7.83
CA LYS A 281 1.78 -25.38 -7.24
C LYS A 281 1.60 -25.02 -5.76
N GLU A 282 2.67 -25.06 -4.98
CA GLU A 282 2.62 -24.73 -3.55
C GLU A 282 2.22 -23.27 -3.33
N TYR A 283 2.77 -22.36 -4.16
CA TYR A 283 2.45 -20.94 -4.09
C TYR A 283 0.99 -20.67 -4.41
N ARG A 284 0.45 -21.31 -5.46
CA ARG A 284 -0.96 -21.21 -5.82
C ARG A 284 -1.87 -21.80 -4.75
N ASP A 285 -1.57 -22.99 -4.24
CA ASP A 285 -2.37 -23.69 -3.24
C ASP A 285 -2.44 -22.91 -1.93
N LEU A 286 -1.37 -22.20 -1.55
CA LEU A 286 -1.33 -21.30 -0.40
C LEU A 286 -2.43 -20.22 -0.48
N HIS A 287 -2.74 -19.72 -1.69
CA HIS A 287 -3.66 -18.62 -1.95
C HIS A 287 -5.07 -19.06 -2.38
N LEU A 288 -5.38 -20.36 -2.40
CA LEU A 288 -6.73 -20.86 -2.70
C LEU A 288 -7.66 -20.74 -1.48
N PHE A 289 -8.33 -19.59 -1.35
CA PHE A 289 -9.29 -19.32 -0.27
C PHE A 289 -10.74 -19.37 -0.75
N ASN A 290 -11.66 -19.71 0.17
CA ASN A 290 -13.07 -19.42 -0.03
C ASN A 290 -13.23 -17.91 -0.25
N THR A 291 -13.80 -17.53 -1.39
CA THR A 291 -13.81 -16.15 -1.87
C THR A 291 -15.22 -15.65 -2.05
N THR A 292 -15.52 -14.52 -1.43
CA THR A 292 -16.80 -13.82 -1.59
C THR A 292 -16.51 -12.40 -2.07
N PRO A 293 -16.65 -12.10 -3.37
CA PRO A 293 -16.35 -10.77 -3.88
C PRO A 293 -17.23 -9.71 -3.21
N PRO A 294 -16.65 -8.63 -2.67
CA PRO A 294 -17.44 -7.51 -2.16
C PRO A 294 -18.18 -6.82 -3.32
N LYS A 295 -19.45 -6.44 -3.07
CA LYS A 295 -20.27 -5.77 -4.08
C LYS A 295 -19.69 -4.38 -4.41
N GLY A 296 -19.63 -4.05 -5.69
CA GLY A 296 -19.24 -2.71 -6.14
C GLY A 296 -17.75 -2.43 -6.13
N VAL A 297 -16.91 -3.38 -5.76
CA VAL A 297 -15.44 -3.23 -5.75
C VAL A 297 -14.81 -3.98 -6.92
N GLN A 298 -13.99 -3.28 -7.70
CA GLN A 298 -13.21 -3.84 -8.80
C GLN A 298 -11.77 -4.08 -8.34
N PHE A 299 -11.32 -5.33 -8.36
CA PHE A 299 -9.94 -5.70 -8.04
C PHE A 299 -9.09 -5.68 -9.29
N PHE A 300 -7.90 -5.09 -9.19
CA PHE A 300 -6.90 -5.04 -10.26
C PHE A 300 -5.78 -6.03 -10.00
N SER A 301 -5.40 -6.79 -11.03
CA SER A 301 -4.23 -7.66 -10.98
C SER A 301 -2.97 -6.91 -11.33
N GLY A 302 -1.94 -7.07 -10.48
CA GLY A 302 -0.62 -6.48 -10.68
C GLY A 302 0.08 -6.97 -11.94
N ALA A 303 -0.10 -8.25 -12.30
CA ALA A 303 0.49 -8.85 -13.49
C ALA A 303 -0.30 -8.52 -14.76
N TRP A 304 -1.63 -8.55 -14.69
CA TRP A 304 -2.47 -8.37 -15.87
C TRP A 304 -2.73 -6.91 -16.22
N GLY A 305 -2.42 -5.96 -15.33
CA GLY A 305 -2.62 -4.52 -15.54
C GLY A 305 -4.09 -4.10 -15.71
N LYS A 306 -5.04 -4.94 -15.32
CA LYS A 306 -6.49 -4.74 -15.49
C LYS A 306 -7.30 -5.33 -14.36
N SER A 307 -8.57 -4.89 -14.25
CA SER A 307 -9.52 -5.49 -13.33
C SER A 307 -9.95 -6.89 -13.78
N TYR A 308 -10.33 -7.73 -12.80
CA TYR A 308 -10.78 -9.09 -13.04
C TYR A 308 -11.99 -9.46 -12.17
N ALA A 309 -12.75 -10.46 -12.60
CA ALA A 309 -13.81 -11.04 -11.79
C ALA A 309 -13.20 -11.93 -10.71
N VAL A 310 -13.39 -11.56 -9.45
CA VAL A 310 -12.80 -12.26 -8.31
C VAL A 310 -13.57 -13.55 -8.03
N SER A 311 -12.87 -14.68 -8.06
CA SER A 311 -13.31 -15.99 -7.60
C SER A 311 -12.19 -16.64 -6.80
N ARG A 312 -12.45 -17.83 -6.26
CA ARG A 312 -11.43 -18.61 -5.54
C ARG A 312 -10.21 -18.87 -6.41
N GLU A 313 -10.42 -19.25 -7.66
CA GLU A 313 -9.37 -19.58 -8.63
C GLU A 313 -8.70 -18.33 -9.16
N SER A 314 -9.48 -17.35 -9.64
CA SER A 314 -8.92 -16.15 -10.27
C SER A 314 -8.13 -15.27 -9.31
N ALA A 315 -8.50 -15.25 -8.02
CA ALA A 315 -7.73 -14.53 -6.99
C ALA A 315 -6.36 -15.20 -6.76
N ALA A 316 -6.34 -16.53 -6.63
CA ALA A 316 -5.08 -17.28 -6.50
C ALA A 316 -4.22 -17.17 -7.77
N ASP A 317 -4.85 -17.23 -8.94
CA ASP A 317 -4.16 -17.10 -10.24
C ASP A 317 -3.57 -15.69 -10.43
N SER A 318 -4.26 -14.65 -9.98
CA SER A 318 -3.76 -13.27 -10.05
C SER A 318 -2.52 -13.08 -9.14
N VAL A 319 -2.60 -13.60 -7.90
CA VAL A 319 -1.47 -13.55 -6.95
C VAL A 319 -0.29 -14.39 -7.44
N LEU A 320 -0.55 -15.55 -8.07
CA LEU A 320 0.49 -16.36 -8.68
C LEU A 320 1.10 -15.66 -9.91
N ALA A 321 0.27 -15.12 -10.80
CA ALA A 321 0.73 -14.45 -12.01
C ALA A 321 1.71 -13.30 -11.68
N GLN A 322 1.40 -12.45 -10.71
CA GLN A 322 2.34 -11.40 -10.31
C GLN A 322 3.65 -11.95 -9.71
N ALA A 323 3.58 -13.10 -9.03
CA ALA A 323 4.77 -13.73 -8.46
C ALA A 323 5.69 -14.32 -9.55
N ILE A 324 5.14 -14.76 -10.69
CA ILE A 324 5.88 -15.31 -11.83
C ILE A 324 6.26 -14.24 -12.86
N ASP A 325 5.29 -13.41 -13.27
CA ASP A 325 5.44 -12.53 -14.44
C ASP A 325 5.84 -11.09 -14.04
N GLY A 326 5.82 -10.79 -12.74
CA GLY A 326 6.11 -9.47 -12.22
C GLY A 326 4.88 -8.56 -12.12
N VAL A 327 5.11 -7.30 -11.81
CA VAL A 327 4.06 -6.28 -11.64
C VAL A 327 4.29 -5.14 -12.63
N ASP A 328 3.25 -4.75 -13.34
CA ASP A 328 3.22 -3.51 -14.13
C ASP A 328 2.33 -2.48 -13.43
N PHE A 329 2.91 -1.78 -12.44
CA PHE A 329 2.16 -0.82 -11.64
C PHE A 329 1.64 0.37 -12.45
N PRO A 330 2.38 0.93 -13.43
CA PRO A 330 1.85 1.92 -14.37
C PRO A 330 0.59 1.44 -15.10
N ALA A 331 0.57 0.22 -15.64
CA ALA A 331 -0.61 -0.31 -16.32
C ALA A 331 -1.82 -0.45 -15.39
N VAL A 332 -1.59 -0.89 -14.14
CA VAL A 332 -2.65 -0.96 -13.10
C VAL A 332 -3.23 0.42 -12.81
N ILE A 333 -2.39 1.42 -12.57
CA ILE A 333 -2.82 2.78 -12.21
C ILE A 333 -3.53 3.47 -13.37
N GLU A 334 -2.99 3.37 -14.58
CA GLU A 334 -3.61 3.90 -15.81
C GLU A 334 -4.97 3.23 -16.06
N GLY A 335 -5.04 1.90 -15.90
CA GLY A 335 -6.27 1.14 -16.05
C GLY A 335 -7.35 1.54 -15.03
N ALA A 336 -6.97 1.71 -13.77
CA ALA A 336 -7.87 2.18 -12.73
C ALA A 336 -8.34 3.63 -12.97
N TYR A 337 -7.42 4.50 -13.39
CA TYR A 337 -7.75 5.88 -13.76
C TYR A 337 -8.73 5.94 -14.93
N ALA A 338 -8.51 5.14 -15.97
CA ALA A 338 -9.41 5.04 -17.14
C ALA A 338 -10.81 4.55 -16.76
N GLN A 339 -10.92 3.74 -15.68
CA GLN A 339 -12.20 3.29 -15.13
C GLN A 339 -12.83 4.27 -14.12
N GLY A 340 -12.28 5.47 -14.00
CA GLY A 340 -12.83 6.56 -13.21
C GLY A 340 -12.20 6.75 -11.82
N ALA A 341 -11.17 6.00 -11.42
CA ALA A 341 -10.46 6.26 -10.18
C ALA A 341 -9.79 7.65 -10.22
N ARG A 342 -10.03 8.44 -9.17
CA ARG A 342 -9.43 9.77 -8.98
C ARG A 342 -8.80 9.94 -7.62
N PHE A 343 -9.27 9.18 -6.63
CA PHE A 343 -8.80 9.21 -5.26
C PHE A 343 -8.10 7.90 -4.96
N PHE A 344 -6.78 7.95 -4.75
CA PHE A 344 -5.94 6.79 -4.44
C PHE A 344 -5.48 6.92 -2.99
N ILE A 345 -6.01 6.09 -2.10
CA ILE A 345 -5.71 6.15 -0.67
C ILE A 345 -4.90 4.91 -0.31
N GLU A 346 -3.65 5.12 0.10
CA GLU A 346 -2.72 4.05 0.43
C GLU A 346 -2.99 3.53 1.85
N MET A 347 -3.43 2.26 1.93
CA MET A 347 -3.86 1.54 3.11
C MET A 347 -2.74 0.64 3.63
N GLY A 348 -1.89 1.15 4.47
CA GLY A 348 -0.83 0.34 5.05
C GLY A 348 0.38 1.17 5.43
N PRO A 349 1.49 0.54 5.83
CA PRO A 349 2.69 1.28 6.17
C PRO A 349 3.36 1.83 4.90
N GLY A 350 3.90 3.03 5.01
CA GLY A 350 4.64 3.68 3.93
C GLY A 350 3.78 4.60 3.05
N ASN A 351 4.45 5.22 2.09
CA ASN A 351 3.87 6.15 1.12
C ASN A 351 4.44 5.94 -0.29
N SER A 352 5.01 4.77 -0.54
CA SER A 352 5.67 4.45 -1.80
C SER A 352 4.69 4.42 -2.97
N CYS A 353 3.52 3.78 -2.79
CA CYS A 353 2.49 3.72 -3.81
C CYS A 353 1.94 5.11 -4.14
N SER A 354 1.63 5.94 -3.14
CA SER A 354 1.14 7.30 -3.35
C SER A 354 2.13 8.15 -4.17
N ARG A 355 3.43 8.03 -3.88
CA ARG A 355 4.47 8.72 -4.65
C ARG A 355 4.58 8.22 -6.10
N MET A 356 4.52 6.90 -6.30
CA MET A 356 4.54 6.31 -7.63
C MET A 356 3.30 6.72 -8.43
N ILE A 357 2.12 6.69 -7.83
CA ILE A 357 0.86 7.12 -8.46
C ILE A 357 0.94 8.58 -8.90
N SER A 358 1.44 9.48 -8.04
CA SER A 358 1.61 10.89 -8.38
C SER A 358 2.59 11.11 -9.54
N ARG A 359 3.59 10.24 -9.73
CA ARG A 359 4.48 10.30 -10.89
C ARG A 359 3.84 9.71 -12.16
N ILE A 360 3.07 8.62 -12.02
CA ILE A 360 2.39 7.98 -13.16
C ILE A 360 1.29 8.89 -13.70
N LEU A 361 0.56 9.59 -12.84
CA LEU A 361 -0.57 10.45 -13.19
C LEU A 361 -0.22 11.95 -13.16
N ALA A 362 1.05 12.34 -13.28
CA ALA A 362 1.53 13.71 -13.05
C ALA A 362 0.70 14.79 -13.78
N ASP A 363 0.28 14.51 -15.01
CA ASP A 363 -0.46 15.45 -15.86
C ASP A 363 -1.99 15.24 -15.82
N LYS A 364 -2.49 14.39 -14.90
CA LYS A 364 -3.89 14.01 -14.79
C LYS A 364 -4.47 14.43 -13.43
N PRO A 365 -5.68 15.01 -13.39
CA PRO A 365 -6.33 15.34 -12.12
C PRO A 365 -6.56 14.10 -11.25
N HIS A 366 -5.89 14.02 -10.12
CA HIS A 366 -6.01 12.94 -9.14
C HIS A 366 -5.60 13.39 -7.75
N LEU A 367 -5.94 12.59 -6.77
CA LEU A 367 -5.45 12.69 -5.40
C LEU A 367 -4.83 11.35 -5.01
N ALA A 368 -3.58 11.34 -4.57
CA ALA A 368 -2.91 10.18 -4.00
C ALA A 368 -2.40 10.51 -2.60
N ARG A 369 -2.86 9.76 -1.58
CA ARG A 369 -2.47 9.97 -0.17
C ARG A 369 -2.21 8.66 0.55
N ALA A 370 -1.22 8.70 1.45
CA ALA A 370 -0.95 7.64 2.40
C ALA A 370 -1.45 8.04 3.80
N VAL A 371 -2.09 7.12 4.49
CA VAL A 371 -2.69 7.35 5.81
C VAL A 371 -1.82 6.89 6.98
N CYS A 372 -0.71 6.21 6.71
CA CYS A 372 0.18 5.70 7.76
C CYS A 372 1.61 5.50 7.21
N TYR A 373 2.56 6.33 7.61
CA TYR A 373 3.97 6.16 7.25
C TYR A 373 4.92 6.71 8.32
N GLU A 374 6.17 6.26 8.29
CA GLU A 374 7.18 6.60 9.29
C GLU A 374 7.49 8.12 9.31
N GLY A 375 7.77 8.64 10.49
CA GLY A 375 8.17 10.04 10.70
C GLY A 375 7.00 11.03 10.79
N GLN A 376 5.75 10.55 10.70
CA GLN A 376 4.54 11.37 10.86
C GLN A 376 3.57 10.71 11.85
N SER A 377 2.81 11.54 12.58
CA SER A 377 1.69 11.02 13.39
C SER A 377 0.64 10.41 12.46
N ALA A 378 0.38 9.11 12.61
CA ALA A 378 -0.60 8.41 11.79
C ALA A 378 -2.02 8.93 12.03
N VAL A 379 -2.36 9.34 13.27
CA VAL A 379 -3.63 10.02 13.58
C VAL A 379 -3.76 11.31 12.78
N SER A 380 -2.71 12.13 12.74
CA SER A 380 -2.71 13.37 11.96
C SER A 380 -2.82 13.10 10.45
N LEU A 381 -2.21 12.02 9.94
CA LEU A 381 -2.31 11.64 8.53
C LEU A 381 -3.74 11.25 8.15
N VAL A 382 -4.42 10.49 9.00
CA VAL A 382 -5.84 10.14 8.82
C VAL A 382 -6.67 11.41 8.77
N LEU A 383 -6.58 12.29 9.79
CA LEU A 383 -7.35 13.54 9.84
C LEU A 383 -7.11 14.43 8.62
N ARG A 384 -5.86 14.56 8.17
CA ARG A 384 -5.52 15.32 6.96
C ARG A 384 -6.11 14.69 5.70
N THR A 385 -6.14 13.37 5.62
CA THR A 385 -6.77 12.66 4.50
C THR A 385 -8.27 12.88 4.48
N LEU A 386 -8.94 12.78 5.65
CA LEU A 386 -10.37 13.07 5.77
C LEU A 386 -10.69 14.52 5.38
N GLY A 387 -9.92 15.49 5.90
CA GLY A 387 -10.08 16.90 5.55
C GLY A 387 -9.94 17.17 4.06
N GLN A 388 -8.98 16.52 3.41
CA GLN A 388 -8.79 16.67 1.97
C GLN A 388 -9.94 16.02 1.16
N LEU A 389 -10.44 14.86 1.58
CA LEU A 389 -11.59 14.22 0.93
C LEU A 389 -12.86 15.09 1.05
N VAL A 390 -13.06 15.74 2.20
CA VAL A 390 -14.17 16.70 2.41
C VAL A 390 -14.12 17.84 1.40
N VAL A 391 -12.95 18.47 1.20
CA VAL A 391 -12.85 19.59 0.25
C VAL A 391 -12.95 19.15 -1.20
N GLU A 392 -12.63 17.92 -1.49
CA GLU A 392 -12.81 17.31 -2.81
C GLU A 392 -14.27 16.85 -3.06
N GLY A 393 -15.17 17.07 -2.10
CA GLY A 393 -16.60 16.76 -2.24
C GLY A 393 -16.96 15.30 -1.94
N ILE A 394 -16.08 14.53 -1.32
CA ILE A 394 -16.37 13.16 -0.88
C ILE A 394 -17.12 13.22 0.45
N PRO A 395 -18.28 12.56 0.57
CA PRO A 395 -18.99 12.46 1.85
C PRO A 395 -18.14 11.74 2.90
N VAL A 396 -17.92 12.39 4.04
CA VAL A 396 -17.17 11.82 5.18
C VAL A 396 -18.05 11.91 6.41
N ASN A 397 -18.20 10.80 7.12
CA ASN A 397 -18.84 10.78 8.43
C ASN A 397 -17.79 11.10 9.51
N LEU A 398 -17.89 12.25 10.12
CA LEU A 398 -16.98 12.69 11.18
C LEU A 398 -17.50 12.41 12.60
N ASP A 399 -18.70 11.82 12.74
CA ASP A 399 -19.34 11.60 14.06
C ASP A 399 -18.43 10.78 14.98
N SER A 400 -17.71 9.78 14.42
CA SER A 400 -16.78 8.95 15.18
C SER A 400 -15.55 9.70 15.74
N LEU A 401 -15.32 10.96 15.35
CA LEU A 401 -14.28 11.81 15.96
C LEU A 401 -14.78 12.48 17.24
N TYR A 402 -16.09 12.63 17.39
CA TYR A 402 -16.74 13.32 18.49
C TYR A 402 -17.53 12.38 19.41
N ASP A 403 -17.73 11.14 18.95
CA ASP A 403 -18.33 10.08 19.76
C ASP A 403 -17.32 9.66 20.84
N HIS A 404 -17.23 10.46 21.87
CA HIS A 404 -16.65 10.05 23.14
C HIS A 404 -17.66 9.08 23.72
N GLY A 405 -17.56 7.80 23.28
CA GLY A 405 -18.50 6.77 23.63
C GLY A 405 -19.03 6.97 25.04
N GLU A 406 -20.33 6.97 25.18
CA GLU A 406 -20.94 6.78 26.50
C GLU A 406 -20.14 5.64 27.12
N SER A 407 -19.37 5.97 28.16
CA SER A 407 -18.67 5.01 28.95
C SER A 407 -19.75 4.03 29.41
N GLU A 408 -19.83 2.87 28.77
CA GLU A 408 -20.50 1.74 29.36
C GLU A 408 -19.86 1.61 30.72
N SER A 409 -20.60 2.09 31.71
CA SER A 409 -20.28 1.92 33.13
C SER A 409 -19.93 0.46 33.28
N ALA A 410 -18.68 0.21 33.59
CA ALA A 410 -18.25 -1.11 33.96
C ALA A 410 -19.16 -1.52 35.14
N VAL A 411 -20.12 -2.37 34.86
CA VAL A 411 -20.80 -3.11 35.89
C VAL A 411 -19.74 -4.09 36.40
N VAL A 412 -19.29 -3.80 37.62
CA VAL A 412 -18.39 -4.62 38.44
C VAL A 412 -19.01 -5.99 38.69
#